data_4ef13f3724d29dd54e7782f2bc99cb13
#
_entry.id   4ef13f3724d29dd54e7782f2bc99cb13
#
_cell.length_a   1.000
_cell.length_b   1.000
_cell.length_c   1.000
_cell.angle_alpha   90.00
_cell.angle_beta   90.00
_cell.angle_gamma   90.00
#
_symmetry.space_group_name_H-M   'P 1'
#
loop_
_entity.id
_entity.type
_entity.pdbx_description
1 polymer ?
#
loop_
_entity_poly.entity_id
_entity_poly.type
_entity_poly.pdbx_seq_one_letter_code
_entity_poly.pdbx_strand_id
1 'polypeptide(L)'
;MGGLMGDIEVFVLLLVAHVLGDFYFQDDKTARKKAVSRSVCFKHCLLYALIQGALFALLWMQSPMAVALLQVWMLLSVTHALIDFVLRPLILKHVSSELTALAIDQFAHIAMCVVGCHLLCSQLQLAQVGYFSHTALIWIASLLLSWFPGRVIVKTVLSGMRAGLTEEESSGPGSLRSGSIIGVLERTLVCALTRA
;
A
#
# COMPACT_ATOMS: atom_id res chain seq x y z
N MET A 1 4.26 13.75 -25.55
CA MET A 1 3.15 13.10 -24.84
C MET A 1 3.52 11.71 -24.28
N GLY A 2 4.58 11.04 -24.73
CA GLY A 2 4.99 9.72 -24.23
C GLY A 2 5.52 9.67 -22.78
N GLY A 3 6.15 10.74 -22.28
CA GLY A 3 6.76 10.72 -20.95
C GLY A 3 5.77 10.64 -19.80
N LEU A 4 4.68 11.39 -19.85
CA LEU A 4 3.71 11.47 -18.74
C LEU A 4 2.94 10.15 -18.52
N MET A 5 2.69 9.38 -19.56
CA MET A 5 2.00 8.09 -19.44
C MET A 5 2.91 7.02 -18.81
N GLY A 6 4.20 6.99 -19.19
CA GLY A 6 5.17 6.07 -18.56
C GLY A 6 5.37 6.33 -17.07
N ASP A 7 5.38 7.60 -16.66
CA ASP A 7 5.52 7.99 -15.26
C ASP A 7 4.35 7.49 -14.39
N ILE A 8 3.12 7.58 -14.90
CA ILE A 8 1.92 7.08 -14.23
C ILE A 8 1.98 5.56 -14.07
N GLU A 9 2.38 4.83 -15.11
CA GLU A 9 2.49 3.38 -15.07
C GLU A 9 3.51 2.91 -14.03
N VAL A 10 4.69 3.55 -13.97
CA VAL A 10 5.72 3.26 -12.97
C VAL A 10 5.20 3.54 -11.56
N PHE A 11 4.56 4.69 -11.34
CA PHE A 11 3.97 5.03 -10.05
C PHE A 11 2.92 3.99 -9.61
N VAL A 12 2.01 3.61 -10.52
CA VAL A 12 0.96 2.63 -10.22
C VAL A 12 1.56 1.26 -9.89
N LEU A 13 2.63 0.84 -10.56
CA LEU A 13 3.33 -0.41 -10.24
C LEU A 13 3.96 -0.37 -8.85
N LEU A 14 4.64 0.72 -8.48
CA LEU A 14 5.20 0.89 -7.14
C LEU A 14 4.11 0.90 -6.07
N LEU A 15 2.98 1.57 -6.35
CA LEU A 15 1.82 1.60 -5.46
C LEU A 15 1.20 0.21 -5.30
N VAL A 16 1.05 -0.56 -6.38
CA VAL A 16 0.56 -1.94 -6.34
C VAL A 16 1.48 -2.82 -5.49
N ALA A 17 2.80 -2.72 -5.68
CA ALA A 17 3.75 -3.49 -4.89
C ALA A 17 3.71 -3.09 -3.40
N HIS A 18 3.56 -1.79 -3.11
CA HIS A 18 3.37 -1.30 -1.74
C HIS A 18 2.08 -1.87 -1.11
N VAL A 19 0.96 -1.77 -1.81
CA VAL A 19 -0.33 -2.28 -1.33
C VAL A 19 -0.29 -3.80 -1.10
N LEU A 20 0.36 -4.55 -1.98
CA LEU A 20 0.57 -5.98 -1.77
C LEU A 20 1.37 -6.24 -0.48
N GLY A 21 2.47 -5.55 -0.25
CA GLY A 21 3.31 -5.72 0.94
C GLY A 21 2.61 -5.35 2.24
N ASP A 22 1.94 -4.21 2.28
CA ASP A 22 1.38 -3.65 3.51
C ASP A 22 -0.03 -4.12 3.84
N PHE A 23 -0.82 -4.55 2.84
CA PHE A 23 -2.22 -4.90 3.06
C PHE A 23 -2.58 -6.34 2.72
N TYR A 24 -1.93 -6.96 1.75
CA TYR A 24 -2.26 -8.32 1.32
C TYR A 24 -1.39 -9.38 1.99
N PHE A 25 -0.09 -9.14 2.08
CA PHE A 25 0.86 -10.05 2.72
C PHE A 25 1.12 -9.73 4.20
N GLN A 26 0.37 -8.78 4.76
CA GLN A 26 0.37 -8.46 6.19
C GLN A 26 -0.99 -8.76 6.80
N ASP A 27 -1.04 -9.64 7.80
CA ASP A 27 -2.25 -9.91 8.58
C ASP A 27 -2.46 -8.85 9.68
N ASP A 28 -3.69 -8.81 10.24
CA ASP A 28 -4.06 -7.88 11.32
C ASP A 28 -3.17 -8.06 12.58
N LYS A 29 -2.61 -9.27 12.81
CA LYS A 29 -1.71 -9.53 13.95
C LYS A 29 -0.35 -8.89 13.71
N THR A 30 0.21 -9.06 12.52
CA THR A 30 1.48 -8.45 12.12
C THR A 30 1.37 -6.93 12.13
N ALA A 31 0.28 -6.36 11.59
CA ALA A 31 0.04 -4.92 11.56
C ALA A 31 0.06 -4.29 12.97
N ARG A 32 -0.53 -4.97 13.98
CA ARG A 32 -0.50 -4.51 15.37
C ARG A 32 0.86 -4.77 16.05
N LYS A 33 1.47 -5.92 15.78
CA LYS A 33 2.71 -6.33 16.47
C LYS A 33 3.95 -5.65 15.92
N LYS A 34 3.98 -5.24 14.66
CA LYS A 34 5.17 -4.60 14.05
C LYS A 34 5.57 -3.31 14.76
N ALA A 35 4.62 -2.59 15.38
CA ALA A 35 4.91 -1.36 16.12
C ALA A 35 5.59 -1.60 17.49
N VAL A 36 5.44 -2.80 18.08
CA VAL A 36 5.95 -3.13 19.42
C VAL A 36 7.01 -4.21 19.42
N SER A 37 7.15 -4.98 18.35
CA SER A 37 8.12 -6.08 18.21
C SER A 37 9.03 -5.87 17.03
N ARG A 38 10.31 -5.58 17.31
CA ARG A 38 11.33 -5.37 16.27
C ARG A 38 11.52 -6.59 15.36
N SER A 39 11.40 -7.82 15.91
CA SER A 39 11.51 -9.05 15.10
C SER A 39 10.35 -9.19 14.12
N VAL A 40 9.12 -8.84 14.53
CA VAL A 40 7.95 -8.88 13.63
C VAL A 40 8.08 -7.79 12.56
N CYS A 41 8.50 -6.58 12.94
CA CYS A 41 8.75 -5.49 12.01
C CYS A 41 9.83 -5.87 10.98
N PHE A 42 10.94 -6.46 11.41
CA PHE A 42 12.00 -6.92 10.51
C PHE A 42 11.50 -7.94 9.48
N LYS A 43 10.74 -8.95 9.93
CA LYS A 43 10.15 -9.95 9.02
C LYS A 43 9.21 -9.32 8.00
N HIS A 44 8.40 -8.35 8.43
CA HIS A 44 7.54 -7.60 7.54
C HIS A 44 8.33 -6.79 6.51
N CYS A 45 9.33 -6.02 6.94
CA CYS A 45 10.18 -5.24 6.03
C CYS A 45 10.96 -6.12 5.04
N LEU A 46 11.40 -7.31 5.47
CA LEU A 46 12.04 -8.28 4.57
C LEU A 46 11.05 -8.78 3.52
N LEU A 47 9.84 -9.16 3.91
CA LEU A 47 8.80 -9.58 2.99
C LEU A 47 8.43 -8.47 2.00
N TYR A 48 8.31 -7.24 2.49
CA TYR A 48 8.08 -6.06 1.66
C TYR A 48 9.21 -5.88 0.63
N ALA A 49 10.48 -5.96 1.05
CA ALA A 49 11.63 -5.85 0.17
C ALA A 49 11.64 -6.96 -0.90
N LEU A 50 11.22 -8.19 -0.56
CA LEU A 50 11.09 -9.29 -1.53
C LEU A 50 10.00 -9.04 -2.57
N ILE A 51 8.84 -8.51 -2.16
CA ILE A 51 7.74 -8.16 -3.07
C ILE A 51 8.17 -7.03 -4.02
N GLN A 52 8.79 -5.99 -3.48
CA GLN A 52 9.40 -4.92 -4.28
C GLN A 52 10.48 -5.49 -5.21
N GLY A 53 11.34 -6.39 -4.70
CA GLY A 53 12.40 -7.02 -5.48
C GLY A 53 11.87 -7.83 -6.67
N ALA A 54 10.73 -8.51 -6.52
CA ALA A 54 10.07 -9.21 -7.62
C ALA A 54 9.62 -8.24 -8.73
N LEU A 55 9.04 -7.07 -8.34
CA LEU A 55 8.71 -6.01 -9.30
C LEU A 55 9.97 -5.49 -10.01
N PHE A 56 11.03 -5.21 -9.26
CA PHE A 56 12.28 -4.70 -9.84
C PHE A 56 12.98 -5.73 -10.75
N ALA A 57 12.86 -7.02 -10.45
CA ALA A 57 13.32 -8.08 -11.34
C ALA A 57 12.57 -8.09 -12.68
N LEU A 58 11.26 -7.85 -12.67
CA LEU A 58 10.47 -7.67 -13.90
C LEU A 58 10.93 -6.43 -14.71
N LEU A 59 11.17 -5.31 -14.04
CA LEU A 59 11.69 -4.09 -14.68
C LEU A 59 13.10 -4.30 -15.24
N TRP A 60 13.94 -5.07 -14.54
CA TRP A 60 15.29 -5.42 -15.00
C TRP A 60 15.28 -6.16 -16.33
N MET A 61 14.34 -7.08 -16.51
CA MET A 61 14.23 -7.82 -17.78
C MET A 61 13.96 -6.91 -18.99
N GLN A 62 13.52 -5.66 -18.74
CA GLN A 62 13.21 -4.68 -19.79
C GLN A 62 14.26 -3.59 -19.95
N SER A 63 15.17 -3.42 -18.99
CA SER A 63 16.12 -2.32 -18.96
C SER A 63 17.53 -2.82 -18.69
N PRO A 64 18.54 -2.40 -19.48
CA PRO A 64 19.94 -2.76 -19.24
C PRO A 64 20.56 -2.05 -18.01
N MET A 65 19.84 -1.14 -17.35
CA MET A 65 20.34 -0.30 -16.24
C MET A 65 20.19 -0.96 -14.87
N ALA A 66 20.74 -2.14 -14.72
CA ALA A 66 20.66 -2.97 -13.52
C ALA A 66 21.08 -2.25 -12.22
N VAL A 67 22.12 -1.43 -12.27
CA VAL A 67 22.66 -0.74 -11.09
C VAL A 67 21.68 0.31 -10.57
N ALA A 68 21.10 1.13 -11.45
CA ALA A 68 20.12 2.15 -11.07
C ALA A 68 18.85 1.53 -10.49
N LEU A 69 18.36 0.44 -11.09
CA LEU A 69 17.24 -0.33 -10.55
C LEU A 69 17.53 -0.86 -9.13
N LEU A 70 18.72 -1.43 -8.93
CA LEU A 70 19.14 -1.93 -7.62
C LEU A 70 19.22 -0.80 -6.59
N GLN A 71 19.76 0.36 -6.95
CA GLN A 71 19.85 1.53 -6.07
C GLN A 71 18.46 2.02 -5.63
N VAL A 72 17.52 2.14 -6.57
CA VAL A 72 16.15 2.58 -6.24
C VAL A 72 15.42 1.53 -5.41
N TRP A 73 15.56 0.24 -5.73
CA TRP A 73 15.01 -0.84 -4.90
C TRP A 73 15.54 -0.81 -3.46
N MET A 74 16.87 -0.65 -3.29
CA MET A 74 17.48 -0.52 -1.98
C MET A 74 16.98 0.72 -1.22
N LEU A 75 16.89 1.87 -1.91
CA LEU A 75 16.36 3.10 -1.33
C LEU A 75 14.93 2.91 -0.83
N LEU A 76 14.03 2.35 -1.65
CA LEU A 76 12.64 2.09 -1.28
C LEU A 76 12.53 1.10 -0.11
N SER A 77 13.32 0.03 -0.11
CA SER A 77 13.32 -0.96 0.96
C SER A 77 13.82 -0.37 2.29
N VAL A 78 14.88 0.42 2.26
CA VAL A 78 15.44 1.08 3.45
C VAL A 78 14.49 2.16 3.97
N THR A 79 13.93 3.00 3.11
CA THR A 79 12.98 4.04 3.53
C THR A 79 11.70 3.45 4.08
N HIS A 80 11.17 2.37 3.50
CA HIS A 80 10.04 1.62 4.07
C HIS A 80 10.38 1.12 5.49
N ALA A 81 11.55 0.50 5.66
CA ALA A 81 11.99 0.04 6.97
C ALA A 81 12.13 1.19 7.98
N LEU A 82 12.66 2.35 7.58
CA LEU A 82 12.75 3.53 8.44
C LEU A 82 11.36 4.05 8.85
N ILE A 83 10.39 4.06 7.94
CA ILE A 83 9.01 4.45 8.26
C ILE A 83 8.45 3.48 9.33
N ASP A 84 8.56 2.18 9.12
CA ASP A 84 7.98 1.18 10.02
C ASP A 84 8.73 1.06 11.37
N PHE A 85 10.06 1.18 11.39
CA PHE A 85 10.86 1.05 12.62
C PHE A 85 10.94 2.33 13.46
N VAL A 86 10.86 3.50 12.82
CA VAL A 86 11.09 4.78 13.49
C VAL A 86 9.85 5.67 13.46
N LEU A 87 9.33 5.98 12.27
CA LEU A 87 8.24 6.93 12.13
C LEU A 87 6.92 6.39 12.73
N ARG A 88 6.56 5.15 12.42
CA ARG A 88 5.32 4.54 12.92
C ARG A 88 5.24 4.48 14.46
N PRO A 89 6.26 4.01 15.22
CA PRO A 89 6.23 4.09 16.68
C PRO A 89 6.12 5.52 17.22
N LEU A 90 6.75 6.51 16.56
CA LEU A 90 6.62 7.92 16.92
C LEU A 90 5.20 8.45 16.69
N ILE A 91 4.59 8.13 15.56
CA ILE A 91 3.20 8.48 15.26
C ILE A 91 2.28 7.94 16.35
N LEU A 92 2.38 6.64 16.67
CA LEU A 92 1.53 5.98 17.67
C LEU A 92 1.74 6.52 19.09
N LYS A 93 2.90 7.10 19.39
CA LYS A 93 3.18 7.75 20.68
C LYS A 93 2.51 9.13 20.81
N HIS A 94 2.36 9.86 19.71
CA HIS A 94 1.94 11.27 19.74
C HIS A 94 0.53 11.49 19.16
N VAL A 95 -0.01 10.53 18.41
CA VAL A 95 -1.31 10.62 17.74
C VAL A 95 -2.28 9.63 18.39
N SER A 96 -3.32 10.15 19.03
CA SER A 96 -4.34 9.33 19.70
C SER A 96 -5.39 8.74 18.74
N SER A 97 -5.63 9.39 17.60
CA SER A 97 -6.58 8.93 16.60
C SER A 97 -5.97 7.85 15.70
N GLU A 98 -6.54 6.65 15.71
CA GLU A 98 -6.10 5.54 14.84
C GLU A 98 -6.19 5.91 13.34
N LEU A 99 -7.24 6.64 12.95
CA LEU A 99 -7.42 7.08 11.57
C LEU A 99 -6.34 8.08 11.16
N THR A 100 -6.02 9.05 12.03
CA THR A 100 -4.97 10.03 11.76
C THR A 100 -3.60 9.36 11.71
N ALA A 101 -3.33 8.42 12.63
CA ALA A 101 -2.09 7.65 12.63
C ALA A 101 -1.92 6.83 11.34
N LEU A 102 -2.99 6.15 10.89
CA LEU A 102 -3.01 5.42 9.62
C LEU A 102 -2.79 6.37 8.43
N ALA A 103 -3.45 7.52 8.41
CA ALA A 103 -3.30 8.49 7.32
C ALA A 103 -1.87 9.02 7.18
N ILE A 104 -1.23 9.40 8.30
CA ILE A 104 0.17 9.87 8.29
C ILE A 104 1.12 8.77 7.84
N ASP A 105 0.94 7.55 8.37
CA ASP A 105 1.73 6.37 8.00
C ASP A 105 1.65 6.09 6.50
N GLN A 106 0.43 6.02 5.95
CA GLN A 106 0.23 5.75 4.53
C GLN A 106 0.69 6.90 3.63
N PHE A 107 0.53 8.15 4.08
CA PHE A 107 1.05 9.31 3.35
C PHE A 107 2.58 9.24 3.20
N ALA A 108 3.30 8.86 4.25
CA ALA A 108 4.76 8.69 4.19
C ALA A 108 5.18 7.59 3.18
N HIS A 109 4.46 6.47 3.15
CA HIS A 109 4.71 5.39 2.19
C HIS A 109 4.39 5.79 0.74
N ILE A 110 3.30 6.52 0.52
CA ILE A 110 2.95 7.03 -0.81
C ILE A 110 3.98 8.06 -1.28
N ALA A 111 4.43 8.96 -0.40
CA ALA A 111 5.48 9.93 -0.72
C ALA A 111 6.79 9.22 -1.13
N MET A 112 7.15 8.12 -0.45
CA MET A 112 8.27 7.26 -0.83
C MET A 112 8.08 6.68 -2.25
N CYS A 113 6.88 6.21 -2.60
CA CYS A 113 6.59 5.70 -3.94
C CYS A 113 6.70 6.80 -5.01
N VAL A 114 6.27 8.04 -4.71
CA VAL A 114 6.42 9.19 -5.61
C VAL A 114 7.90 9.51 -5.86
N VAL A 115 8.72 9.54 -4.82
CA VAL A 115 10.17 9.74 -4.95
C VAL A 115 10.81 8.61 -5.77
N GLY A 116 10.46 7.35 -5.49
CA GLY A 116 10.93 6.20 -6.26
C GLY A 116 10.54 6.27 -7.74
N CYS A 117 9.31 6.66 -8.03
CA CYS A 117 8.83 6.88 -9.39
C CYS A 117 9.64 7.96 -10.10
N HIS A 118 9.84 9.12 -9.46
CA HIS A 118 10.62 10.21 -10.03
C HIS A 118 12.06 9.78 -10.34
N LEU A 119 12.71 9.06 -9.44
CA LEU A 119 14.07 8.54 -9.66
C LEU A 119 14.12 7.52 -10.80
N LEU A 120 13.17 6.60 -10.88
CA LEU A 120 13.10 5.62 -11.96
C LEU A 120 12.88 6.31 -13.31
N CYS A 121 11.94 7.21 -13.41
CA CYS A 121 11.60 7.89 -14.66
C CYS A 121 12.71 8.83 -15.13
N SER A 122 13.37 9.55 -14.19
CA SER A 122 14.45 10.48 -14.53
C SER A 122 15.76 9.78 -14.91
N GLN A 123 16.09 8.66 -14.28
CA GLN A 123 17.36 7.96 -14.52
C GLN A 123 17.27 6.89 -15.61
N LEU A 124 16.13 6.21 -15.72
CA LEU A 124 16.01 5.03 -16.56
C LEU A 124 15.36 5.31 -17.91
N GLN A 125 14.84 6.53 -18.14
CA GLN A 125 14.09 6.86 -19.37
C GLN A 125 13.11 5.73 -19.75
N LEU A 126 12.45 5.13 -18.72
CA LEU A 126 11.48 4.05 -18.91
C LEU A 126 10.28 4.63 -19.67
N ALA A 127 10.39 4.63 -21.00
CA ALA A 127 9.38 5.22 -21.87
C ALA A 127 8.06 4.43 -21.84
N GLN A 128 8.11 3.14 -21.52
CA GLN A 128 6.91 2.29 -21.40
C GLN A 128 7.25 1.02 -20.61
N VAL A 129 6.40 0.67 -19.66
CA VAL A 129 6.42 -0.64 -19.00
C VAL A 129 5.55 -1.59 -19.81
N GLY A 130 6.13 -2.23 -20.83
CA GLY A 130 5.44 -2.94 -21.90
C GLY A 130 4.66 -4.21 -21.52
N TYR A 131 4.69 -4.65 -20.24
CA TYR A 131 4.01 -5.90 -19.83
C TYR A 131 2.50 -5.75 -19.58
N PHE A 132 2.02 -4.56 -19.28
CA PHE A 132 0.61 -4.34 -19.00
C PHE A 132 0.06 -3.19 -19.83
N SER A 133 -1.14 -3.36 -20.36
CA SER A 133 -1.84 -2.21 -20.90
C SER A 133 -2.13 -1.21 -19.78
N HIS A 134 -2.02 0.09 -20.05
CA HIS A 134 -2.33 1.17 -19.11
C HIS A 134 -3.69 0.94 -18.42
N THR A 135 -4.72 0.59 -19.20
CA THR A 135 -6.05 0.30 -18.69
C THR A 135 -6.06 -0.89 -17.72
N ALA A 136 -5.40 -2.01 -18.05
CA ALA A 136 -5.34 -3.18 -17.18
C ALA A 136 -4.64 -2.85 -15.85
N LEU A 137 -3.55 -2.08 -15.89
CA LEU A 137 -2.81 -1.69 -14.69
C LEU A 137 -3.65 -0.83 -13.75
N ILE A 138 -4.38 0.16 -14.28
CA ILE A 138 -5.29 1.00 -13.50
C ILE A 138 -6.43 0.17 -12.92
N TRP A 139 -6.99 -0.80 -13.66
CA TRP A 139 -8.01 -1.70 -13.14
C TRP A 139 -7.49 -2.55 -11.97
N ILE A 140 -6.33 -3.18 -12.13
CA ILE A 140 -5.69 -3.98 -11.08
C ILE A 140 -5.47 -3.12 -9.84
N ALA A 141 -4.87 -1.94 -9.98
CA ALA A 141 -4.63 -1.02 -8.86
C ALA A 141 -5.94 -0.59 -8.18
N SER A 142 -6.96 -0.24 -8.95
CA SER A 142 -8.27 0.18 -8.42
C SER A 142 -8.93 -0.93 -7.59
N LEU A 143 -8.89 -2.17 -8.07
CA LEU A 143 -9.44 -3.33 -7.35
C LEU A 143 -8.65 -3.61 -6.08
N LEU A 144 -7.31 -3.63 -6.17
CA LEU A 144 -6.44 -3.88 -5.01
C LEU A 144 -6.62 -2.81 -3.93
N LEU A 145 -6.70 -1.53 -4.30
CA LEU A 145 -6.94 -0.43 -3.37
C LEU A 145 -8.34 -0.49 -2.74
N SER A 146 -9.34 -0.88 -3.52
CA SER A 146 -10.73 -0.98 -3.03
C SER A 146 -10.92 -2.10 -2.02
N TRP A 147 -10.23 -3.22 -2.18
CA TRP A 147 -10.48 -4.42 -1.35
C TRP A 147 -9.90 -4.28 0.05
N PHE A 148 -8.59 -4.42 0.22
CA PHE A 148 -7.95 -4.46 1.54
C PHE A 148 -7.73 -3.08 2.15
N PRO A 149 -7.10 -2.10 1.50
CA PRO A 149 -6.99 -0.75 2.03
C PRO A 149 -8.35 -0.14 2.35
N GLY A 150 -9.33 -0.27 1.44
CA GLY A 150 -10.70 0.18 1.66
C GLY A 150 -11.34 -0.48 2.89
N ARG A 151 -11.14 -1.79 3.10
CA ARG A 151 -11.60 -2.49 4.32
C ARG A 151 -10.96 -1.93 5.59
N VAL A 152 -9.65 -1.69 5.57
CA VAL A 152 -8.91 -1.16 6.73
C VAL A 152 -9.43 0.23 7.09
N ILE A 153 -9.60 1.12 6.11
CA ILE A 153 -10.14 2.47 6.32
C ILE A 153 -11.54 2.40 6.94
N VAL A 154 -12.46 1.64 6.34
CA VAL A 154 -13.83 1.51 6.85
C VAL A 154 -13.83 0.95 8.27
N LYS A 155 -13.03 -0.08 8.55
CA LYS A 155 -12.90 -0.66 9.90
C LYS A 155 -12.40 0.39 10.91
N THR A 156 -11.39 1.17 10.56
CA THR A 156 -10.81 2.19 11.43
C THR A 156 -11.79 3.34 11.70
N VAL A 157 -12.52 3.79 10.68
CA VAL A 157 -13.58 4.81 10.83
C VAL A 157 -14.69 4.30 11.74
N LEU A 158 -15.20 3.09 11.51
CA LEU A 158 -16.27 2.50 12.31
C LEU A 158 -15.84 2.24 13.76
N SER A 159 -14.58 1.85 14.01
CA SER A 159 -14.06 1.69 15.37
C SER A 159 -14.01 3.03 16.11
N GLY A 160 -13.59 4.09 15.45
CA GLY A 160 -13.60 5.44 15.99
C GLY A 160 -15.01 5.95 16.33
N MET A 161 -15.99 5.68 15.46
CA MET A 161 -17.40 6.04 15.73
C MET A 161 -17.99 5.25 16.91
N ARG A 162 -17.69 3.95 17.02
CA ARG A 162 -18.16 3.11 18.14
C ARG A 162 -17.58 3.49 19.48
N ALA A 163 -16.35 3.97 19.54
CA ALA A 163 -15.75 4.45 20.79
C ALA A 163 -16.51 5.66 21.39
N GLY A 164 -17.35 6.33 20.59
CA GLY A 164 -18.23 7.42 21.04
C GLY A 164 -19.65 6.98 21.40
N LEU A 165 -20.00 5.69 21.24
CA LEU A 165 -21.33 5.15 21.55
C LEU A 165 -21.31 4.41 22.91
N THR A 166 -22.44 4.42 23.63
CA THR A 166 -22.60 3.69 24.91
C THR A 166 -22.62 2.18 24.69
N GLU A 167 -22.20 1.39 25.72
CA GLU A 167 -22.01 -0.08 25.62
C GLU A 167 -23.28 -0.85 25.22
N GLU A 168 -24.48 -0.30 25.43
CA GLU A 168 -25.76 -0.96 25.10
C GLU A 168 -26.02 -1.07 23.58
N GLU A 169 -25.41 -0.23 22.74
CA GLU A 169 -25.63 -0.23 21.30
C GLU A 169 -24.64 -1.14 20.54
N SER A 170 -23.63 -1.71 21.22
CA SER A 170 -22.50 -2.39 20.57
C SER A 170 -22.64 -3.92 20.42
N SER A 171 -23.71 -4.55 20.93
CA SER A 171 -23.84 -6.00 21.05
C SER A 171 -24.47 -6.70 19.82
N GLY A 172 -23.60 -7.07 18.86
CA GLY A 172 -23.95 -7.98 17.78
C GLY A 172 -22.73 -8.75 17.24
N PRO A 173 -22.45 -10.00 17.68
CA PRO A 173 -21.22 -10.71 17.34
C PRO A 173 -21.07 -11.22 15.90
N GLY A 174 -22.08 -11.09 15.05
CA GLY A 174 -22.07 -11.62 13.69
C GLY A 174 -21.84 -10.60 12.55
N SER A 175 -22.01 -9.30 12.80
CA SER A 175 -22.16 -8.31 11.73
C SER A 175 -20.86 -7.86 11.04
N LEU A 176 -19.71 -7.92 11.72
CA LEU A 176 -18.45 -7.37 11.19
C LEU A 176 -17.84 -8.17 10.03
N ARG A 177 -17.99 -9.48 10.04
CA ARG A 177 -17.42 -10.35 9.00
C ARG A 177 -18.26 -10.32 7.73
N SER A 178 -19.57 -10.35 7.86
CA SER A 178 -20.52 -10.22 6.75
C SER A 178 -20.44 -8.82 6.11
N GLY A 179 -20.38 -7.75 6.91
CA GLY A 179 -20.22 -6.38 6.44
C GLY A 179 -18.91 -6.14 5.67
N SER A 180 -17.82 -6.85 6.03
CA SER A 180 -16.54 -6.77 5.29
C SER A 180 -16.67 -7.36 3.88
N ILE A 181 -17.33 -8.51 3.72
CA ILE A 181 -17.53 -9.16 2.41
C ILE A 181 -18.48 -8.32 1.55
N ILE A 182 -19.59 -7.87 2.11
CA ILE A 182 -20.56 -7.01 1.42
C ILE A 182 -19.88 -5.74 0.93
N GLY A 183 -19.10 -5.07 1.78
CA GLY A 183 -18.38 -3.85 1.40
C GLY A 183 -17.31 -4.07 0.29
N VAL A 184 -16.70 -5.25 0.21
CA VAL A 184 -15.81 -5.61 -0.91
C VAL A 184 -16.60 -5.75 -2.20
N LEU A 185 -17.73 -6.46 -2.15
CA LEU A 185 -18.60 -6.66 -3.33
C LEU A 185 -19.18 -5.35 -3.84
N GLU A 186 -19.68 -4.49 -2.94
CA GLU A 186 -20.20 -3.17 -3.30
C GLU A 186 -19.14 -2.29 -3.97
N ARG A 187 -17.93 -2.20 -3.41
CA ARG A 187 -16.84 -1.42 -3.99
C ARG A 187 -16.40 -1.96 -5.35
N THR A 188 -16.36 -3.30 -5.51
CA THR A 188 -16.05 -3.93 -6.79
C THR A 188 -17.10 -3.59 -7.82
N LEU A 189 -18.38 -3.66 -7.45
CA LEU A 189 -19.50 -3.33 -8.34
C LEU A 189 -19.47 -1.86 -8.74
N VAL A 190 -19.24 -0.95 -7.79
CA VAL A 190 -19.12 0.49 -8.09
C VAL A 190 -17.95 0.75 -9.03
N CYS A 191 -16.78 0.18 -8.79
CA CYS A 191 -15.63 0.31 -9.70
C CYS A 191 -15.94 -0.22 -11.10
N ALA A 192 -16.69 -1.33 -11.22
CA ALA A 192 -17.08 -1.91 -12.50
C ALA A 192 -18.08 -1.02 -13.26
N LEU A 193 -19.09 -0.47 -12.55
CA LEU A 193 -20.15 0.33 -13.16
C LEU A 193 -19.73 1.76 -13.52
N THR A 194 -18.77 2.36 -12.80
CA THR A 194 -18.32 3.73 -13.08
C THR A 194 -17.37 3.84 -14.27
N ARG A 195 -16.97 2.72 -14.86
CA ARG A 195 -16.06 2.67 -16.02
C ARG A 195 -16.68 2.00 -17.27
N ALA A 196 -17.94 1.63 -17.21
CA ALA A 196 -18.72 1.21 -18.37
C ALA A 196 -19.34 2.42 -19.08
#